data_db7b6900b74272d67f4c0b1ffd94ccf1
#
_entry.id   db7b6900b74272d67f4c0b1ffd94ccf1
#
_cell.length_a   1.000
_cell.length_b   1.000
_cell.length_c   1.000
_cell.angle_alpha   90.00
_cell.angle_beta   90.00
_cell.angle_gamma   90.00
#
_symmetry.space_group_name_H-M   'P 1'
#
loop_
_entity.id
_entity.type
_entity.pdbx_description
1 polymer ?
#
loop_
_entity_poly.entity_id
_entity_poly.type
_entity_poly.pdbx_seq_one_letter_code
_entity_poly.pdbx_strand_id
1 'polypeptide(L)'
;MYAGPGPASLLSAAQGWNALAAELYAAAHSFQSVIAELSGVWQGPSSAAMVAAAAPYAAWLHAAAAQAQQTATQATAAVAAYDAAFAATVPPPVIAANRAQLAALVASNLLGQNTPAIMANQARYAEMWAQDAAAMYTYAANSATAAALKPFTPPSQNTNPGGQAGQAAAVAQAARTPAGTSVQELSQLTSSLPRTLQSLASGGPSGLATAAASGGGSSGSSLGSIASSVGDYLTFLSGVTFIVSGVLFIIGPVIQIAASAQVRGRRAGTARRGLGGRHGVPV
;
A
#
# COMPACT_ATOMS: atom_id res chain seq x y z
N MET A 1 -6.39 -37.57 12.17
CA MET A 1 -6.07 -37.17 10.81
C MET A 1 -7.04 -37.75 9.78
N TYR A 2 -7.38 -39.04 9.80
CA TYR A 2 -8.20 -39.72 8.77
C TYR A 2 -9.66 -39.26 8.69
N ALA A 3 -10.22 -38.64 9.72
CA ALA A 3 -11.61 -38.12 9.76
C ALA A 3 -11.74 -36.62 9.65
N GLY A 4 -10.63 -35.90 9.48
CA GLY A 4 -10.60 -34.45 9.38
C GLY A 4 -10.78 -33.92 7.96
N PRO A 5 -10.99 -32.58 7.79
CA PRO A 5 -11.19 -31.94 6.50
C PRO A 5 -9.92 -31.89 5.64
N GLY A 6 -8.77 -32.34 6.16
CA GLY A 6 -7.48 -32.26 5.47
C GLY A 6 -6.92 -30.85 5.33
N PRO A 7 -5.86 -30.66 4.54
CA PRO A 7 -5.15 -29.39 4.40
C PRO A 7 -5.73 -28.46 3.31
N ALA A 8 -6.87 -28.81 2.68
CA ALA A 8 -7.41 -28.10 1.52
C ALA A 8 -7.68 -26.60 1.79
N SER A 9 -8.15 -26.24 2.99
CA SER A 9 -8.39 -24.85 3.39
C SER A 9 -7.10 -24.04 3.49
N LEU A 10 -6.01 -24.64 3.97
CA LEU A 10 -4.68 -24.00 4.03
C LEU A 10 -4.09 -23.82 2.64
N LEU A 11 -4.29 -24.79 1.73
CA LEU A 11 -3.86 -24.65 0.34
C LEU A 11 -4.60 -23.52 -0.38
N SER A 12 -5.93 -23.42 -0.16
CA SER A 12 -6.72 -22.32 -0.69
C SER A 12 -6.26 -20.96 -0.12
N ALA A 13 -5.94 -20.90 1.17
CA ALA A 13 -5.39 -19.70 1.79
C ALA A 13 -4.02 -19.32 1.19
N ALA A 14 -3.14 -20.29 0.96
CA ALA A 14 -1.84 -20.05 0.31
C ALA A 14 -2.01 -19.45 -1.10
N GLN A 15 -2.96 -19.95 -1.87
CA GLN A 15 -3.27 -19.41 -3.20
C GLN A 15 -3.81 -17.98 -3.12
N GLY A 16 -4.71 -17.68 -2.17
CA GLY A 16 -5.23 -16.33 -1.94
C GLY A 16 -4.13 -15.34 -1.56
N TRP A 17 -3.21 -15.73 -0.67
CA TRP A 17 -2.06 -14.90 -0.30
C TRP A 17 -1.08 -14.66 -1.44
N ASN A 18 -0.83 -15.67 -2.30
CA ASN A 18 -0.02 -15.49 -3.51
C ASN A 18 -0.68 -14.53 -4.51
N ALA A 19 -2.00 -14.63 -4.72
CA ALA A 19 -2.73 -13.71 -5.57
C ALA A 19 -2.65 -12.27 -5.03
N LEU A 20 -2.86 -12.08 -3.73
CA LEU A 20 -2.71 -10.77 -3.09
C LEU A 20 -1.28 -10.20 -3.24
N ALA A 21 -0.25 -11.04 -3.09
CA ALA A 21 1.13 -10.61 -3.29
C ALA A 21 1.36 -10.11 -4.73
N ALA A 22 0.85 -10.82 -5.72
CA ALA A 22 0.96 -10.43 -7.13
C ALA A 22 0.24 -9.10 -7.40
N GLU A 23 -0.96 -8.90 -6.85
CA GLU A 23 -1.70 -7.64 -6.98
C GLU A 23 -0.97 -6.46 -6.32
N LEU A 24 -0.39 -6.67 -5.13
CA LEU A 24 0.39 -5.64 -4.44
C LEU A 24 1.67 -5.27 -5.21
N TYR A 25 2.37 -6.24 -5.80
CA TYR A 25 3.52 -5.95 -6.67
C TYR A 25 3.09 -5.16 -7.91
N ALA A 26 1.99 -5.55 -8.56
CA ALA A 26 1.45 -4.82 -9.71
C ALA A 26 1.05 -3.39 -9.33
N ALA A 27 0.41 -3.20 -8.18
CA ALA A 27 0.08 -1.88 -7.65
C ALA A 27 1.32 -1.03 -7.36
N ALA A 28 2.39 -1.62 -6.79
CA ALA A 28 3.66 -0.93 -6.55
C ALA A 28 4.30 -0.45 -7.86
N HIS A 29 4.35 -1.32 -8.87
CA HIS A 29 4.87 -0.95 -10.19
C HIS A 29 4.04 0.13 -10.87
N SER A 30 2.71 0.02 -10.86
CA SER A 30 1.81 1.03 -11.41
C SER A 30 1.99 2.38 -10.71
N PHE A 31 2.10 2.39 -9.38
CA PHE A 31 2.33 3.60 -8.61
C PHE A 31 3.67 4.26 -8.97
N GLN A 32 4.74 3.47 -9.09
CA GLN A 32 6.05 3.97 -9.50
C GLN A 32 6.05 4.53 -10.93
N SER A 33 5.34 3.88 -11.85
CA SER A 33 5.17 4.34 -13.23
C SER A 33 4.50 5.72 -13.28
N VAL A 34 3.39 5.91 -12.54
CA VAL A 34 2.69 7.20 -12.45
C VAL A 34 3.60 8.29 -11.89
N ILE A 35 4.39 7.99 -10.84
CA ILE A 35 5.35 8.95 -10.27
C ILE A 35 6.43 9.32 -11.29
N ALA A 36 6.93 8.34 -12.03
CA ALA A 36 7.94 8.58 -13.09
C ALA A 36 7.38 9.45 -14.22
N GLU A 37 6.17 9.17 -14.70
CA GLU A 37 5.49 9.97 -15.73
C GLU A 37 5.26 11.42 -15.26
N LEU A 38 4.75 11.59 -14.04
CA LEU A 38 4.55 12.93 -13.47
C LEU A 38 5.87 13.70 -13.34
N SER A 39 6.94 13.07 -12.90
CA SER A 39 8.26 13.71 -12.77
C SER A 39 8.88 14.06 -14.14
N GLY A 40 8.46 13.39 -15.22
CA GLY A 40 8.87 13.68 -16.58
C GLY A 40 8.26 14.96 -17.14
N VAL A 41 7.01 15.27 -16.78
CA VAL A 41 6.26 16.43 -17.27
C VAL A 41 6.24 17.59 -16.28
N TRP A 42 6.40 17.33 -15.00
CA TRP A 42 6.41 18.31 -13.93
C TRP A 42 7.79 18.40 -13.31
N GLN A 43 8.46 19.55 -13.47
CA GLN A 43 9.82 19.78 -13.02
C GLN A 43 9.88 20.83 -11.90
N GLY A 44 10.95 20.80 -11.11
CA GLY A 44 11.21 21.77 -10.07
C GLY A 44 11.15 21.20 -8.64
N PRO A 45 11.35 22.05 -7.61
CA PRO A 45 11.46 21.63 -6.23
C PRO A 45 10.21 20.90 -5.71
N SER A 46 9.01 21.28 -6.17
CA SER A 46 7.76 20.67 -5.78
C SER A 46 7.57 19.26 -6.36
N SER A 47 8.07 19.01 -7.59
CA SER A 47 8.11 17.66 -8.18
C SER A 47 9.06 16.76 -7.38
N ALA A 48 10.25 17.24 -7.04
CA ALA A 48 11.18 16.50 -6.21
C ALA A 48 10.61 16.18 -4.83
N ALA A 49 9.89 17.12 -4.20
CA ALA A 49 9.21 16.91 -2.94
C ALA A 49 8.10 15.85 -3.05
N MET A 50 7.33 15.83 -4.14
CA MET A 50 6.32 14.81 -4.42
C MET A 50 6.94 13.43 -4.54
N VAL A 51 8.03 13.28 -5.32
CA VAL A 51 8.76 12.00 -5.47
C VAL A 51 9.27 11.51 -4.12
N ALA A 52 9.88 12.40 -3.32
CA ALA A 52 10.37 12.06 -2.00
C ALA A 52 9.25 11.63 -1.03
N ALA A 53 8.09 12.28 -1.08
CA ALA A 53 6.92 11.92 -0.27
C ALA A 53 6.28 10.59 -0.71
N ALA A 54 6.33 10.26 -2.00
CA ALA A 54 5.76 9.04 -2.56
C ALA A 54 6.65 7.80 -2.33
N ALA A 55 7.96 7.97 -2.25
CA ALA A 55 8.92 6.87 -2.13
C ALA A 55 8.66 5.91 -0.95
N PRO A 56 8.34 6.37 0.28
CA PRO A 56 8.03 5.49 1.40
C PRO A 56 6.79 4.62 1.15
N TYR A 57 5.79 5.13 0.44
CA TYR A 57 4.58 4.37 0.12
C TYR A 57 4.86 3.27 -0.92
N ALA A 58 5.66 3.55 -1.95
CA ALA A 58 6.11 2.54 -2.90
C ALA A 58 6.90 1.43 -2.19
N ALA A 59 7.81 1.79 -1.30
CA ALA A 59 8.57 0.83 -0.50
C ALA A 59 7.66 -0.02 0.40
N TRP A 60 6.65 0.60 1.02
CA TRP A 60 5.65 -0.12 1.83
C TRP A 60 4.85 -1.12 1.00
N LEU A 61 4.40 -0.76 -0.21
CA LEU A 61 3.69 -1.69 -1.11
C LEU A 61 4.54 -2.93 -1.43
N HIS A 62 5.82 -2.76 -1.75
CA HIS A 62 6.74 -3.87 -1.98
C HIS A 62 6.94 -4.74 -0.73
N ALA A 63 7.11 -4.11 0.45
CA ALA A 63 7.25 -4.82 1.71
C ALA A 63 5.98 -5.62 2.06
N ALA A 64 4.79 -5.04 1.86
CA ALA A 64 3.51 -5.70 2.07
C ALA A 64 3.33 -6.88 1.10
N ALA A 65 3.71 -6.72 -0.17
CA ALA A 65 3.68 -7.80 -1.16
C ALA A 65 4.60 -8.96 -0.76
N ALA A 66 5.84 -8.67 -0.38
CA ALA A 66 6.80 -9.68 0.09
C ALA A 66 6.30 -10.42 1.34
N GLN A 67 5.67 -9.70 2.26
CA GLN A 67 5.07 -10.30 3.46
C GLN A 67 3.86 -11.17 3.14
N ALA A 68 3.00 -10.79 2.20
CA ALA A 68 1.90 -11.63 1.71
C ALA A 68 2.45 -12.92 1.08
N GLN A 69 3.49 -12.84 0.28
CA GLN A 69 4.17 -14.00 -0.29
C GLN A 69 4.78 -14.91 0.79
N GLN A 70 5.39 -14.34 1.82
CA GLN A 70 5.90 -15.09 2.97
C GLN A 70 4.75 -15.83 3.70
N THR A 71 3.60 -15.17 3.87
CA THR A 71 2.41 -15.79 4.47
C THR A 71 1.91 -16.96 3.64
N ALA A 72 1.89 -16.85 2.31
CA ALA A 72 1.56 -17.95 1.41
C ALA A 72 2.54 -19.14 1.55
N THR A 73 3.83 -18.85 1.66
CA THR A 73 4.87 -19.86 1.88
C THR A 73 4.66 -20.59 3.21
N GLN A 74 4.33 -19.87 4.27
CA GLN A 74 4.04 -20.45 5.59
C GLN A 74 2.77 -21.32 5.57
N ALA A 75 1.71 -20.88 4.87
CA ALA A 75 0.52 -21.70 4.68
C ALA A 75 0.83 -23.00 3.90
N THR A 76 1.69 -22.92 2.89
CA THR A 76 2.17 -24.10 2.15
C THR A 76 3.02 -25.02 3.05
N ALA A 77 3.87 -24.46 3.92
CA ALA A 77 4.62 -25.23 4.90
C ALA A 77 3.72 -25.97 5.90
N ALA A 78 2.60 -25.35 6.32
CA ALA A 78 1.61 -25.98 7.16
C ALA A 78 0.91 -27.16 6.45
N VAL A 79 0.63 -27.05 5.14
CA VAL A 79 0.14 -28.16 4.30
C VAL A 79 1.14 -29.30 4.30
N ALA A 80 2.42 -28.99 4.01
CA ALA A 80 3.47 -30.01 3.98
C ALA A 80 3.68 -30.70 5.34
N ALA A 81 3.56 -29.95 6.44
CA ALA A 81 3.61 -30.51 7.80
C ALA A 81 2.47 -31.51 8.04
N TYR A 82 1.24 -31.17 7.60
CA TYR A 82 0.10 -32.05 7.68
C TYR A 82 0.30 -33.34 6.85
N ASP A 83 0.71 -33.18 5.59
CA ASP A 83 0.90 -34.33 4.67
C ASP A 83 2.00 -35.28 5.17
N ALA A 84 3.11 -34.73 5.68
CA ALA A 84 4.17 -35.50 6.29
C ALA A 84 3.70 -36.29 7.52
N ALA A 85 2.92 -35.64 8.40
CA ALA A 85 2.36 -36.30 9.56
C ALA A 85 1.34 -37.38 9.18
N PHE A 86 0.48 -37.10 8.19
CA PHE A 86 -0.50 -38.06 7.68
C PHE A 86 0.19 -39.32 7.13
N ALA A 87 1.26 -39.13 6.36
CA ALA A 87 2.05 -40.25 5.81
C ALA A 87 2.81 -41.04 6.89
N ALA A 88 3.23 -40.39 7.97
CA ALA A 88 3.99 -40.99 9.05
C ALA A 88 3.12 -41.72 10.09
N THR A 89 1.82 -41.41 10.19
CA THR A 89 0.91 -42.09 11.12
C THR A 89 0.54 -43.47 10.64
N VAL A 90 0.38 -44.40 11.58
CA VAL A 90 0.01 -45.80 11.29
C VAL A 90 -1.41 -45.83 10.70
N PRO A 91 -1.61 -46.47 9.52
CA PRO A 91 -2.93 -46.56 8.92
C PRO A 91 -3.94 -47.36 9.83
N PRO A 92 -5.18 -46.86 10.01
CA PRO A 92 -6.18 -47.51 10.83
C PRO A 92 -6.41 -49.01 10.53
N PRO A 93 -6.37 -49.50 9.29
CA PRO A 93 -6.48 -50.94 8.99
C PRO A 93 -5.34 -51.78 9.59
N VAL A 94 -4.12 -51.25 9.69
CA VAL A 94 -2.99 -51.92 10.31
C VAL A 94 -3.21 -52.11 11.82
N ILE A 95 -3.71 -51.08 12.47
CA ILE A 95 -4.07 -51.12 13.87
C ILE A 95 -5.23 -52.14 14.11
N ALA A 96 -6.25 -52.10 13.25
CA ALA A 96 -7.37 -53.04 13.32
C ALA A 96 -6.91 -54.50 13.16
N ALA A 97 -6.02 -54.79 12.19
CA ALA A 97 -5.46 -56.10 12.00
C ALA A 97 -4.65 -56.57 13.21
N ASN A 98 -3.83 -55.73 13.80
CA ASN A 98 -3.10 -56.03 15.04
C ASN A 98 -4.05 -56.36 16.20
N ARG A 99 -5.15 -55.62 16.36
CA ARG A 99 -6.16 -55.89 17.41
C ARG A 99 -6.93 -57.19 17.15
N ALA A 100 -7.31 -57.48 15.92
CA ALA A 100 -7.96 -58.74 15.55
C ALA A 100 -7.02 -59.96 15.78
N GLN A 101 -5.76 -59.84 15.45
CA GLN A 101 -4.73 -60.88 15.71
C GLN A 101 -4.55 -61.11 17.18
N LEU A 102 -4.52 -60.07 18.03
CA LEU A 102 -4.44 -60.18 19.46
C LEU A 102 -5.66 -60.99 20.01
N ALA A 103 -6.88 -60.62 19.58
CA ALA A 103 -8.09 -61.28 20.00
C ALA A 103 -8.06 -62.79 19.67
N ALA A 104 -7.60 -63.18 18.46
CA ALA A 104 -7.46 -64.54 18.04
C ALA A 104 -6.42 -65.33 18.87
N LEU A 105 -5.26 -64.69 19.13
CA LEU A 105 -4.19 -65.30 19.96
C LEU A 105 -4.65 -65.53 21.41
N VAL A 106 -5.41 -64.59 21.99
CA VAL A 106 -5.95 -64.74 23.33
C VAL A 106 -7.02 -65.81 23.40
N ALA A 107 -7.93 -65.86 22.42
CA ALA A 107 -8.99 -66.87 22.39
C ALA A 107 -8.49 -68.28 22.26
N SER A 108 -7.35 -68.47 21.57
CA SER A 108 -6.72 -69.79 21.39
C SER A 108 -5.65 -70.13 22.44
N ASN A 109 -5.42 -69.29 23.43
CA ASN A 109 -4.37 -69.50 24.44
C ASN A 109 -4.78 -70.35 25.63
N LEU A 110 -5.35 -71.51 25.39
CA LEU A 110 -5.95 -72.39 26.44
C LEU A 110 -4.91 -72.90 27.44
N LEU A 111 -3.69 -73.18 27.00
CA LEU A 111 -2.62 -73.75 27.83
C LEU A 111 -1.41 -72.79 27.95
N GLY A 112 -1.57 -71.52 27.57
CA GLY A 112 -0.50 -70.52 27.66
C GLY A 112 0.52 -70.58 26.51
N GLN A 113 0.32 -71.42 25.49
CA GLN A 113 1.24 -71.67 24.38
C GLN A 113 1.39 -70.41 23.48
N ASN A 114 0.41 -69.51 23.44
CA ASN A 114 0.46 -68.29 22.62
C ASN A 114 1.03 -67.07 23.35
N THR A 115 1.42 -67.22 24.64
CA THR A 115 1.92 -66.12 25.45
C THR A 115 3.06 -65.31 24.78
N PRO A 116 4.10 -65.97 24.17
CA PRO A 116 5.15 -65.21 23.48
C PRO A 116 4.62 -64.44 22.26
N ALA A 117 3.66 -64.99 21.49
CA ALA A 117 3.04 -64.31 20.36
C ALA A 117 2.16 -63.16 20.77
N ILE A 118 1.44 -63.24 21.90
CA ILE A 118 0.67 -62.19 22.53
C ILE A 118 1.62 -61.01 22.90
N MET A 119 2.72 -61.33 23.58
CA MET A 119 3.70 -60.31 23.97
C MET A 119 4.32 -59.61 22.75
N ALA A 120 4.66 -60.37 21.70
CA ALA A 120 5.17 -59.82 20.44
C ALA A 120 4.14 -58.91 19.74
N ASN A 121 2.83 -59.30 19.76
CA ASN A 121 1.77 -58.48 19.19
C ASN A 121 1.58 -57.17 19.97
N GLN A 122 1.64 -57.20 21.31
CA GLN A 122 1.57 -56.02 22.16
C GLN A 122 2.78 -55.11 21.96
N ALA A 123 3.99 -55.65 21.80
CA ALA A 123 5.19 -54.89 21.50
C ALA A 123 5.02 -54.11 20.17
N ARG A 124 4.53 -54.78 19.10
CA ARG A 124 4.22 -54.10 17.83
C ARG A 124 3.21 -52.93 18.02
N TYR A 125 2.20 -53.11 18.86
CA TYR A 125 1.25 -52.07 19.14
C TYR A 125 1.90 -50.87 19.86
N ALA A 126 2.81 -51.17 20.80
CA ALA A 126 3.58 -50.10 21.48
C ALA A 126 4.49 -49.36 20.48
N GLU A 127 5.08 -50.05 19.51
CA GLU A 127 5.85 -49.42 18.42
C GLU A 127 4.97 -48.50 17.55
N MET A 128 3.74 -48.93 17.18
CA MET A 128 2.79 -48.09 16.46
C MET A 128 2.42 -46.83 17.25
N TRP A 129 2.23 -46.94 18.56
CA TRP A 129 2.00 -45.80 19.46
C TRP A 129 3.20 -44.84 19.48
N ALA A 130 4.42 -45.37 19.57
CA ALA A 130 5.62 -44.56 19.54
C ALA A 130 5.80 -43.85 18.20
N GLN A 131 5.52 -44.51 17.06
CA GLN A 131 5.53 -43.93 15.74
C GLN A 131 4.52 -42.78 15.61
N ASP A 132 3.28 -43.00 16.02
CA ASP A 132 2.23 -41.96 15.96
C ASP A 132 2.58 -40.76 16.87
N ALA A 133 3.11 -41.02 18.07
CA ALA A 133 3.56 -39.96 18.96
C ALA A 133 4.70 -39.12 18.31
N ALA A 134 5.69 -39.76 17.72
CA ALA A 134 6.79 -39.10 17.05
C ALA A 134 6.29 -38.24 15.85
N ALA A 135 5.35 -38.81 15.04
CA ALA A 135 4.73 -38.10 13.93
C ALA A 135 3.98 -36.83 14.42
N MET A 136 3.22 -36.95 15.52
CA MET A 136 2.47 -35.82 16.07
C MET A 136 3.35 -34.76 16.72
N TYR A 137 4.45 -35.13 17.39
CA TYR A 137 5.42 -34.15 17.91
C TYR A 137 6.12 -33.39 16.77
N THR A 138 6.51 -34.08 15.71
CA THR A 138 7.08 -33.46 14.52
C THR A 138 6.08 -32.51 13.85
N TYR A 139 4.82 -32.94 13.73
CA TYR A 139 3.75 -32.08 13.21
C TYR A 139 3.56 -30.82 14.07
N ALA A 140 3.52 -30.97 15.39
CA ALA A 140 3.38 -29.83 16.29
C ALA A 140 4.52 -28.81 16.13
N ALA A 141 5.77 -29.27 16.04
CA ALA A 141 6.93 -28.41 15.85
C ALA A 141 6.89 -27.67 14.49
N ASN A 142 6.62 -28.38 13.40
CA ASN A 142 6.53 -27.82 12.07
C ASN A 142 5.35 -26.84 11.93
N SER A 143 4.18 -27.17 12.53
CA SER A 143 3.00 -26.32 12.56
C SER A 143 3.25 -25.03 13.36
N ALA A 144 3.95 -25.10 14.48
CA ALA A 144 4.32 -23.94 15.27
C ALA A 144 5.23 -22.99 14.47
N THR A 145 6.20 -23.55 13.72
CA THR A 145 7.05 -22.76 12.82
C THR A 145 6.25 -22.10 11.69
N ALA A 146 5.35 -22.84 11.07
CA ALA A 146 4.48 -22.33 10.01
C ALA A 146 3.50 -21.25 10.51
N ALA A 147 3.07 -21.34 11.78
CA ALA A 147 2.18 -20.37 12.42
C ALA A 147 2.89 -19.07 12.88
N ALA A 148 4.21 -18.99 12.80
CA ALA A 148 4.99 -17.80 13.21
C ALA A 148 4.85 -16.67 12.18
N LEU A 149 3.64 -16.11 12.06
CA LEU A 149 3.32 -15.03 11.14
C LEU A 149 3.77 -13.68 11.69
N LYS A 150 4.33 -12.82 10.83
CA LYS A 150 4.63 -11.43 11.17
C LYS A 150 3.38 -10.58 10.95
N PRO A 151 3.05 -9.64 11.85
CA PRO A 151 1.94 -8.71 11.65
C PRO A 151 2.24 -7.75 10.50
N PHE A 152 1.21 -7.38 9.73
CA PHE A 152 1.31 -6.33 8.73
C PHE A 152 1.39 -4.96 9.40
N THR A 153 2.30 -4.11 8.90
CA THR A 153 2.44 -2.73 9.36
C THR A 153 1.67 -1.79 8.43
N PRO A 154 0.94 -0.79 8.96
CA PRO A 154 0.30 0.21 8.13
C PRO A 154 1.35 1.08 7.39
N PRO A 155 0.99 1.72 6.26
CA PRO A 155 1.88 2.67 5.60
C PRO A 155 2.17 3.87 6.50
N SER A 156 3.35 4.46 6.35
CA SER A 156 3.67 5.73 6.98
C SER A 156 2.82 6.85 6.36
N GLN A 157 2.49 7.86 7.15
CA GLN A 157 1.85 9.07 6.62
C GLN A 157 2.81 9.78 5.68
N ASN A 158 2.41 9.96 4.42
CA ASN A 158 3.14 10.66 3.37
C ASN A 158 2.51 12.00 2.99
N THR A 159 1.43 12.39 3.65
CA THR A 159 0.76 13.69 3.50
C THR A 159 0.93 14.52 4.77
N ASN A 160 1.05 15.85 4.60
CA ASN A 160 1.07 16.76 5.74
C ASN A 160 -0.38 17.08 6.19
N PRO A 161 -0.85 16.60 7.35
CA PRO A 161 -2.22 16.87 7.81
C PRO A 161 -2.46 18.36 8.08
N GLY A 162 -1.39 19.14 8.38
CA GLY A 162 -1.46 20.60 8.53
C GLY A 162 -1.40 21.38 7.21
N GLY A 163 -1.17 20.70 6.08
CA GLY A 163 -1.00 21.37 4.79
C GLY A 163 -2.20 22.19 4.33
N GLN A 164 -3.41 21.65 4.55
CA GLN A 164 -4.65 22.38 4.23
C GLN A 164 -4.82 23.65 5.08
N ALA A 165 -4.53 23.57 6.36
CA ALA A 165 -4.58 24.72 7.26
C ALA A 165 -3.52 25.77 6.89
N GLY A 166 -2.30 25.32 6.55
CA GLY A 166 -1.23 26.18 6.06
C GLY A 166 -1.60 26.88 4.76
N GLN A 167 -2.21 26.17 3.82
CA GLN A 167 -2.69 26.74 2.56
C GLN A 167 -3.83 27.75 2.80
N ALA A 168 -4.79 27.41 3.64
CA ALA A 168 -5.88 28.33 3.99
C ALA A 168 -5.35 29.62 4.65
N ALA A 169 -4.35 29.50 5.53
CA ALA A 169 -3.68 30.64 6.14
C ALA A 169 -2.92 31.49 5.11
N ALA A 170 -2.20 30.87 4.18
CA ALA A 170 -1.48 31.56 3.10
C ALA A 170 -2.44 32.29 2.15
N VAL A 171 -3.56 31.67 1.77
CA VAL A 171 -4.61 32.31 0.97
C VAL A 171 -5.25 33.49 1.72
N ALA A 172 -5.56 33.29 3.02
CA ALA A 172 -6.10 34.37 3.85
C ALA A 172 -5.09 35.52 4.01
N GLN A 173 -3.80 35.24 4.09
CA GLN A 173 -2.76 36.25 4.14
C GLN A 173 -2.62 37.00 2.81
N ALA A 174 -2.61 36.27 1.67
CA ALA A 174 -2.60 36.83 0.33
C ALA A 174 -3.83 37.73 0.08
N ALA A 175 -5.01 37.31 0.56
CA ALA A 175 -6.24 38.12 0.49
C ALA A 175 -6.22 39.35 1.40
N ARG A 176 -5.41 39.37 2.47
CA ARG A 176 -5.21 40.51 3.38
C ARG A 176 -4.12 41.46 2.89
N THR A 177 -3.23 41.02 2.00
CA THR A 177 -2.26 41.93 1.38
C THR A 177 -3.05 42.80 0.41
N PRO A 178 -3.31 44.11 0.74
CA PRO A 178 -4.20 44.89 -0.09
C PRO A 178 -3.56 45.07 -1.47
N ALA A 179 -4.33 44.94 -2.51
CA ALA A 179 -3.97 45.45 -3.84
C ALA A 179 -3.61 46.97 -3.77
N GLY A 180 -3.95 47.62 -2.65
CA GLY A 180 -3.61 49.01 -2.34
C GLY A 180 -2.11 49.28 -2.14
N THR A 181 -1.28 48.30 -1.72
CA THR A 181 0.16 48.55 -1.61
C THR A 181 0.80 48.69 -2.98
N SER A 182 0.45 47.83 -3.94
CA SER A 182 0.91 47.96 -5.33
C SER A 182 0.35 49.19 -6.03
N VAL A 183 -0.90 49.56 -5.73
CA VAL A 183 -1.48 50.83 -6.24
C VAL A 183 -0.84 52.04 -5.56
N GLN A 184 -0.48 51.97 -4.29
CA GLN A 184 0.23 52.99 -3.57
C GLN A 184 1.67 53.18 -4.03
N GLU A 185 2.37 52.08 -4.34
CA GLU A 185 3.69 52.11 -4.98
C GLU A 185 3.62 52.65 -6.40
N LEU A 186 2.63 52.24 -7.21
CA LEU A 186 2.36 52.85 -8.51
C LEU A 186 2.03 54.32 -8.43
N SER A 187 1.28 54.75 -7.44
CA SER A 187 0.96 56.16 -7.20
C SER A 187 2.20 56.96 -6.79
N GLN A 188 3.09 56.39 -5.99
CA GLN A 188 4.38 56.99 -5.64
C GLN A 188 5.31 57.09 -6.84
N LEU A 189 5.37 56.06 -7.68
CA LEU A 189 6.13 56.06 -8.92
C LEU A 189 5.61 57.11 -9.91
N THR A 190 4.30 57.18 -10.12
CA THR A 190 3.68 58.19 -10.99
C THR A 190 3.83 59.60 -10.45
N SER A 191 3.84 59.82 -9.14
CA SER A 191 4.06 61.13 -8.53
C SER A 191 5.54 61.56 -8.51
N SER A 192 6.48 60.61 -8.61
CA SER A 192 7.90 60.88 -8.68
C SER A 192 8.40 61.20 -10.13
N LEU A 193 7.70 60.67 -11.15
CA LEU A 193 8.02 60.93 -12.55
C LEU A 193 8.08 62.39 -12.95
N PRO A 194 7.13 63.31 -12.59
CA PRO A 194 7.21 64.69 -12.89
C PRO A 194 8.43 65.38 -12.27
N ARG A 195 8.83 65.01 -11.06
CA ARG A 195 9.98 65.58 -10.35
C ARG A 195 11.28 65.13 -10.99
N THR A 196 11.41 63.88 -11.43
CA THR A 196 12.57 63.37 -12.14
C THR A 196 12.68 63.98 -13.55
N LEU A 197 11.56 64.15 -14.23
CA LEU A 197 11.54 64.83 -15.53
C LEU A 197 11.86 66.35 -15.39
N GLN A 198 11.41 67.00 -14.33
CA GLN A 198 11.69 68.39 -14.06
C GLN A 198 13.16 68.62 -13.66
N SER A 199 13.77 67.66 -12.91
CA SER A 199 15.22 67.71 -12.62
C SER A 199 16.08 67.46 -13.84
N LEU A 200 15.62 66.63 -14.77
CA LEU A 200 16.24 66.44 -16.06
C LEU A 200 16.11 67.65 -17.00
N ALA A 201 14.97 68.31 -16.95
CA ALA A 201 14.70 69.52 -17.77
C ALA A 201 15.40 70.80 -17.26
N SER A 202 15.63 70.91 -15.94
CA SER A 202 16.28 72.06 -15.31
C SER A 202 17.81 71.90 -15.13
N GLY A 203 18.35 70.73 -15.30
CA GLY A 203 19.81 70.42 -15.23
C GLY A 203 20.42 70.36 -16.61
N GLY A 204 21.24 71.33 -16.95
CA GLY A 204 22.16 71.19 -18.11
C GLY A 204 23.05 69.95 -17.96
N PRO A 205 24.01 69.71 -18.88
CA PRO A 205 24.80 68.48 -18.92
C PRO A 205 25.54 68.09 -17.65
N SER A 206 25.62 69.02 -16.67
CA SER A 206 26.12 68.73 -15.31
C SER A 206 25.11 67.99 -14.40
N GLY A 207 23.81 68.03 -14.70
CA GLY A 207 22.75 67.39 -13.90
C GLY A 207 22.65 65.88 -14.11
N LEU A 208 23.10 65.42 -15.28
CA LEU A 208 23.15 63.99 -15.59
C LEU A 208 24.24 63.22 -14.80
N ALA A 209 25.36 63.90 -14.49
CA ALA A 209 26.45 63.32 -13.71
C ALA A 209 26.10 63.24 -12.22
N THR A 210 25.32 64.20 -11.70
CA THR A 210 24.89 64.22 -10.29
C THR A 210 23.72 63.23 -10.03
N ALA A 211 22.84 63.06 -11.03
CA ALA A 211 21.76 62.05 -10.93
C ALA A 211 22.33 60.61 -11.03
N ALA A 212 23.37 60.38 -11.80
CA ALA A 212 24.06 59.11 -11.87
C ALA A 212 24.87 58.83 -10.58
N ALA A 213 25.43 59.86 -9.94
CA ALA A 213 26.22 59.72 -8.71
C ALA A 213 25.35 59.59 -7.43
N SER A 214 24.17 60.21 -7.40
CA SER A 214 23.23 60.10 -6.29
C SER A 214 22.27 58.90 -6.42
N GLY A 215 22.13 58.31 -7.57
CA GLY A 215 21.33 57.12 -7.85
C GLY A 215 22.00 55.77 -7.48
N GLY A 216 23.26 55.80 -7.06
CA GLY A 216 24.05 54.61 -6.78
C GLY A 216 23.72 53.85 -5.47
N GLY A 217 22.75 54.30 -4.68
CA GLY A 217 22.52 53.78 -3.35
C GLY A 217 21.19 53.07 -3.09
N SER A 218 20.13 53.35 -3.81
CA SER A 218 18.83 52.75 -3.46
C SER A 218 17.84 52.47 -4.56
N SER A 219 18.03 52.99 -5.78
CA SER A 219 17.09 52.76 -6.89
C SER A 219 17.42 51.54 -7.78
N GLY A 220 18.66 51.08 -7.74
CA GLY A 220 19.04 49.82 -8.41
C GLY A 220 18.49 48.58 -7.76
N SER A 221 18.32 48.61 -6.43
CA SER A 221 17.73 47.52 -5.68
C SER A 221 16.20 47.42 -5.85
N SER A 222 15.51 48.53 -6.09
CA SER A 222 14.07 48.55 -6.28
C SER A 222 13.63 48.02 -7.64
N LEU A 223 14.33 48.34 -8.71
CA LEU A 223 14.03 47.77 -10.04
C LEU A 223 14.39 46.29 -10.14
N GLY A 224 15.51 45.89 -9.52
CA GLY A 224 15.89 44.47 -9.41
C GLY A 224 14.89 43.67 -8.56
N SER A 225 14.41 44.22 -7.45
CA SER A 225 13.41 43.57 -6.62
C SER A 225 12.02 43.54 -7.26
N ILE A 226 11.63 44.57 -8.04
CA ILE A 226 10.38 44.56 -8.82
C ILE A 226 10.46 43.53 -9.97
N ALA A 227 11.60 43.44 -10.67
CA ALA A 227 11.78 42.46 -11.72
C ALA A 227 11.79 41.01 -11.19
N SER A 228 12.43 40.77 -10.03
CA SER A 228 12.40 39.47 -9.37
C SER A 228 11.01 39.11 -8.82
N SER A 229 10.32 40.08 -8.21
CA SER A 229 8.96 39.81 -7.68
C SER A 229 7.90 39.58 -8.76
N VAL A 230 8.03 40.27 -9.92
CA VAL A 230 7.17 40.00 -11.10
C VAL A 230 7.51 38.65 -11.73
N GLY A 231 8.80 38.31 -11.81
CA GLY A 231 9.24 36.98 -12.26
C GLY A 231 8.73 35.86 -11.36
N ASP A 232 8.85 36.01 -10.05
CA ASP A 232 8.34 35.07 -9.06
C ASP A 232 6.81 34.97 -9.09
N TYR A 233 6.10 36.08 -9.29
CA TYR A 233 4.64 36.08 -9.39
C TYR A 233 4.14 35.43 -10.69
N LEU A 234 4.79 35.64 -11.82
CA LEU A 234 4.49 34.96 -13.09
C LEU A 234 4.79 33.47 -13.00
N THR A 235 5.87 33.06 -12.33
CA THR A 235 6.20 31.67 -12.07
C THR A 235 5.18 31.02 -11.14
N PHE A 236 4.73 31.74 -10.10
CA PHE A 236 3.68 31.29 -9.19
C PHE A 236 2.33 31.14 -9.90
N LEU A 237 1.91 32.10 -10.73
CA LEU A 237 0.65 32.00 -11.49
C LEU A 237 0.68 30.86 -12.51
N SER A 238 1.80 30.61 -13.16
CA SER A 238 1.94 29.47 -14.07
C SER A 238 1.86 28.15 -13.30
N GLY A 239 2.50 28.05 -12.13
CA GLY A 239 2.43 26.89 -11.24
C GLY A 239 1.03 26.60 -10.72
N VAL A 240 0.27 27.62 -10.31
CA VAL A 240 -1.12 27.46 -9.83
C VAL A 240 -2.04 26.97 -10.95
N THR A 241 -1.88 27.48 -12.17
CA THR A 241 -2.70 27.03 -13.32
C THR A 241 -2.43 25.56 -13.64
N PHE A 242 -1.18 25.09 -13.54
CA PHE A 242 -0.84 23.67 -13.74
C PHE A 242 -1.36 22.78 -12.61
N ILE A 243 -1.32 23.22 -11.35
CA ILE A 243 -1.83 22.46 -10.21
C ILE A 243 -3.35 22.26 -10.34
N VAL A 244 -4.10 23.29 -10.69
CA VAL A 244 -5.56 23.19 -10.86
C VAL A 244 -5.93 22.29 -12.04
N SER A 245 -5.21 22.37 -13.17
CA SER A 245 -5.41 21.46 -14.31
C SER A 245 -5.00 20.03 -14.00
N GLY A 246 -3.87 19.81 -13.29
CA GLY A 246 -3.38 18.49 -12.91
C GLY A 246 -4.32 17.77 -11.93
N VAL A 247 -4.84 18.47 -10.94
CA VAL A 247 -5.80 17.92 -9.97
C VAL A 247 -7.12 17.53 -10.67
N LEU A 248 -7.59 18.32 -11.62
CA LEU A 248 -8.81 18.00 -12.38
C LEU A 248 -8.61 16.78 -13.29
N PHE A 249 -7.41 16.57 -13.83
CA PHE A 249 -7.09 15.44 -14.69
C PHE A 249 -6.92 14.13 -13.91
N ILE A 250 -6.49 14.17 -12.65
CA ILE A 250 -6.33 12.99 -11.78
C ILE A 250 -7.67 12.58 -11.16
N ILE A 251 -8.53 13.52 -10.80
CA ILE A 251 -9.83 13.24 -10.17
C ILE A 251 -10.83 12.66 -11.19
N GLY A 252 -10.79 13.09 -12.45
CA GLY A 252 -11.69 12.61 -13.50
C GLY A 252 -11.69 11.09 -13.69
N PRO A 253 -10.55 10.43 -13.93
CA PRO A 253 -10.45 8.98 -14.09
C PRO A 253 -10.85 8.21 -12.83
N VAL A 254 -10.51 8.70 -11.63
CA VAL A 254 -10.84 8.04 -10.35
C VAL A 254 -12.34 8.03 -10.09
N ILE A 255 -13.03 9.13 -10.40
CA ILE A 255 -14.50 9.21 -10.28
C ILE A 255 -15.16 8.27 -11.32
N GLN A 256 -14.59 8.16 -12.53
CA GLN A 256 -15.12 7.31 -13.58
C GLN A 256 -14.93 5.82 -13.27
N ILE A 257 -13.80 5.43 -12.64
CA ILE A 257 -13.56 4.06 -12.17
C ILE A 257 -14.50 3.71 -11.02
N ALA A 258 -14.69 4.61 -10.05
CA ALA A 258 -15.64 4.40 -8.95
C ALA A 258 -17.09 4.27 -9.43
N ALA A 259 -17.52 5.10 -10.39
CA ALA A 259 -18.84 5.03 -10.99
C ALA A 259 -19.06 3.72 -11.78
N SER A 260 -18.06 3.26 -12.52
CA SER A 260 -18.13 2.01 -13.28
C SER A 260 -18.17 0.77 -12.39
N ALA A 261 -17.49 0.79 -11.24
CA ALA A 261 -17.55 -0.26 -10.23
C ALA A 261 -18.94 -0.37 -9.58
N GLN A 262 -19.59 0.77 -9.27
CA GLN A 262 -20.95 0.78 -8.73
C GLN A 262 -22.00 0.26 -9.73
N VAL A 263 -21.85 0.56 -11.02
CA VAL A 263 -22.74 0.05 -12.05
C VAL A 263 -22.60 -1.47 -12.25
N ARG A 264 -21.38 -2.01 -12.18
CA ARG A 264 -21.13 -3.46 -12.23
C ARG A 264 -21.68 -4.18 -11.00
N GLY A 265 -21.54 -3.61 -9.79
CA GLY A 265 -22.11 -4.16 -8.57
C GLY A 265 -23.64 -4.24 -8.58
N ARG A 266 -24.30 -3.23 -9.13
CA ARG A 266 -25.79 -3.23 -9.29
C ARG A 266 -26.27 -4.26 -10.29
N ARG A 267 -25.57 -4.46 -11.42
CA ARG A 267 -25.95 -5.50 -12.42
C ARG A 267 -25.75 -6.92 -11.89
N ALA A 268 -24.73 -7.20 -11.08
CA ALA A 268 -24.54 -8.50 -10.45
C ALA A 268 -25.60 -8.79 -9.38
N GLY A 269 -26.05 -7.79 -8.63
CA GLY A 269 -27.11 -7.91 -7.63
C GLY A 269 -28.51 -8.19 -8.22
N THR A 270 -28.82 -7.63 -9.38
CA THR A 270 -30.09 -7.87 -10.07
C THR A 270 -30.15 -9.24 -10.75
N ALA A 271 -29.03 -9.74 -11.27
CA ALA A 271 -28.95 -11.08 -11.85
C ALA A 271 -29.13 -12.19 -10.80
N ARG A 272 -28.68 -11.99 -9.57
CA ARG A 272 -28.88 -12.97 -8.47
C ARG A 272 -30.30 -13.02 -7.93
N ARG A 273 -31.09 -11.95 -8.03
CA ARG A 273 -32.51 -11.95 -7.60
C ARG A 273 -33.46 -12.55 -8.62
N GLY A 274 -33.06 -12.71 -9.87
CA GLY A 274 -33.88 -13.29 -10.92
C GLY A 274 -33.92 -14.82 -10.98
N LEU A 275 -33.01 -15.52 -10.30
CA LEU A 275 -32.88 -16.99 -10.34
C LEU A 275 -33.48 -17.74 -9.13
N GLY A 276 -34.07 -17.01 -8.16
CA GLY A 276 -34.64 -17.59 -6.94
C GLY A 276 -36.16 -17.86 -6.94
N GLY A 277 -36.83 -17.76 -8.04
CA GLY A 277 -38.31 -17.81 -8.08
C GLY A 277 -38.92 -18.75 -9.11
N ARG A 278 -38.60 -20.05 -9.09
CA ARG A 278 -39.41 -21.09 -9.76
C ARG A 278 -39.12 -22.48 -9.19
N HIS A 279 -39.78 -22.87 -8.14
CA HIS A 279 -40.18 -24.25 -7.86
C HIS A 279 -41.49 -24.21 -7.05
N GLY A 280 -42.59 -24.09 -7.76
CA GLY A 280 -43.89 -24.51 -7.29
C GLY A 280 -44.14 -25.90 -7.83
N VAL A 281 -44.39 -26.83 -6.92
CA VAL A 281 -44.88 -28.19 -7.19
C VAL A 281 -46.39 -28.18 -7.02
N PRO A 282 -47.19 -28.72 -7.94
CA PRO A 282 -48.54 -29.18 -7.61
C PRO A 282 -48.61 -30.69 -7.51
N VAL A 283 -49.35 -31.17 -6.46
CA VAL A 283 -49.96 -32.47 -6.20
C VAL A 283 -49.05 -33.64 -5.92
#